data_3d5fae27e296c7f63f7064d5caba21ae
#
_entry.id   3d5fae27e296c7f63f7064d5caba21ae
#
_cell.length_a   1.000
_cell.length_b   1.000
_cell.length_c   1.000
_cell.angle_alpha   90.00
_cell.angle_beta   90.00
_cell.angle_gamma   90.00
#
_symmetry.space_group_name_H-M   'P 1'
#
loop_
_entity.id
_entity.type
_entity.pdbx_description
1 polymer ?
#
loop_
_entity_poly.entity_id
_entity_poly.type
_entity_poly.pdbx_seq_one_letter_code
_entity_poly.pdbx_strand_id
1 'polypeptide(L)'
;MKSNSSYPILAKEGWGIIGAAIFITLLVWWLIGGFISFIFFVLLVFVIQFFRDPPRAISQTPHSVLSGADGRICKVQKVENPYTGKEEILISTFMNVFNIHSNRSPIGGTVEAIYYKPGKFLNADLDKASMENERNAIIIKSDEGPVTVSYTHLRAHET
;
A
#
# COMPACT_ATOMS: atom_id res chain seq x y z
N MET A 1 -8.53 -16.11 17.59
CA MET A 1 -8.41 -16.88 16.33
C MET A 1 -7.02 -16.66 15.75
N LYS A 2 -6.14 -17.65 15.75
CA LYS A 2 -4.83 -17.53 15.09
C LYS A 2 -5.10 -17.46 13.60
N SER A 3 -4.93 -16.31 12.98
CA SER A 3 -4.92 -16.18 11.52
C SER A 3 -3.71 -16.98 10.99
N ASN A 4 -3.95 -18.19 10.59
CA ASN A 4 -2.96 -19.06 9.96
C ASN A 4 -2.96 -18.83 8.44
N SER A 5 -3.11 -17.56 8.03
CA SER A 5 -2.94 -17.18 6.65
C SER A 5 -1.44 -17.19 6.35
N SER A 6 -0.97 -18.25 5.72
CA SER A 6 0.38 -18.31 5.14
C SER A 6 0.44 -17.38 3.92
N TYR A 7 0.46 -16.06 4.17
CA TYR A 7 0.80 -15.11 3.12
C TYR A 7 2.29 -15.29 2.78
N PRO A 8 2.63 -15.34 1.51
CA PRO A 8 4.04 -15.37 1.12
C PRO A 8 4.71 -14.09 1.60
N ILE A 9 5.97 -14.20 2.04
CA ILE A 9 6.78 -13.06 2.50
C ILE A 9 6.96 -12.01 1.40
N LEU A 10 6.79 -12.40 0.13
CA LEU A 10 6.81 -11.52 -1.04
C LEU A 10 5.43 -11.48 -1.67
N ALA A 11 4.94 -10.30 -1.95
CA ALA A 11 3.66 -10.07 -2.63
C ALA A 11 3.67 -10.76 -4.01
N LYS A 12 2.59 -11.48 -4.33
CA LYS A 12 2.46 -12.26 -5.57
C LYS A 12 2.57 -11.37 -6.82
N GLU A 13 2.07 -10.16 -6.71
CA GLU A 13 2.09 -9.12 -7.75
C GLU A 13 3.52 -8.74 -8.16
N GLY A 14 4.49 -8.89 -7.24
CA GLY A 14 5.89 -8.63 -7.49
C GLY A 14 6.66 -9.76 -8.17
N TRP A 15 6.14 -10.99 -8.24
CA TRP A 15 6.93 -12.14 -8.68
C TRP A 15 7.44 -12.02 -10.10
N GLY A 16 6.64 -11.50 -11.03
CA GLY A 16 7.06 -11.28 -12.40
C GLY A 16 8.19 -10.23 -12.50
N ILE A 17 8.05 -9.13 -11.74
CA ILE A 17 9.04 -8.05 -11.73
C ILE A 17 10.35 -8.52 -11.07
N ILE A 18 10.26 -9.25 -9.97
CA ILE A 18 11.42 -9.83 -9.28
C ILE A 18 12.12 -10.84 -10.20
N GLY A 19 11.38 -11.72 -10.88
CA GLY A 19 11.93 -12.67 -11.84
C GLY A 19 12.66 -11.98 -13.00
N ALA A 20 12.06 -10.95 -13.57
CA ALA A 20 12.70 -10.13 -14.61
C ALA A 20 13.97 -9.43 -14.10
N ALA A 21 13.93 -8.86 -12.89
CA ALA A 21 15.07 -8.20 -12.28
C ALA A 21 16.23 -9.18 -12.01
N ILE A 22 15.94 -10.39 -11.54
CA ILE A 22 16.94 -11.46 -11.37
C ILE A 22 17.56 -11.81 -12.73
N PHE A 23 16.74 -12.07 -13.75
CA PHE A 23 17.21 -12.42 -15.07
C PHE A 23 18.15 -11.34 -15.66
N ILE A 24 17.72 -10.06 -15.59
CA ILE A 24 18.52 -8.93 -16.08
C ILE A 24 19.85 -8.83 -15.30
N THR A 25 19.80 -8.97 -13.99
CA THR A 25 21.01 -8.92 -13.13
C THR A 25 22.02 -10.00 -13.52
N LEU A 26 21.54 -11.25 -13.72
CA LEU A 26 22.39 -12.37 -14.15
C LEU A 26 22.94 -12.17 -15.56
N LEU A 27 22.14 -11.66 -16.49
CA LEU A 27 22.55 -11.36 -17.86
C LEU A 27 23.63 -10.29 -17.89
N VAL A 28 23.47 -9.19 -17.13
CA VAL A 28 24.46 -8.13 -17.02
C VAL A 28 25.74 -8.65 -16.39
N TRP A 29 25.64 -9.50 -15.37
CA TRP A 29 26.80 -10.12 -14.76
C TRP A 29 27.57 -11.01 -15.74
N TRP A 30 26.87 -11.79 -16.55
CA TRP A 30 27.48 -12.66 -17.56
C TRP A 30 28.12 -11.89 -18.72
N LEU A 31 27.49 -10.81 -19.21
CA LEU A 31 27.96 -10.05 -20.38
C LEU A 31 29.00 -9.00 -20.04
N ILE A 32 28.88 -8.32 -18.92
CA ILE A 32 29.64 -7.10 -18.59
C ILE A 32 30.52 -7.33 -17.36
N GLY A 33 29.99 -8.00 -16.33
CA GLY A 33 30.67 -8.18 -15.05
C GLY A 33 30.94 -6.87 -14.30
N GLY A 34 31.73 -6.94 -13.22
CA GLY A 34 32.27 -5.79 -12.52
C GLY A 34 31.25 -4.87 -11.84
N PHE A 35 31.55 -3.57 -11.84
CA PHE A 35 30.79 -2.56 -11.08
C PHE A 35 29.34 -2.38 -11.56
N ILE A 36 29.09 -2.53 -12.87
CA ILE A 36 27.74 -2.42 -13.43
C ILE A 36 26.84 -3.51 -12.86
N SER A 37 27.32 -4.74 -12.77
CA SER A 37 26.57 -5.85 -12.17
C SER A 37 26.22 -5.60 -10.71
N PHE A 38 27.12 -4.95 -9.96
CA PHE A 38 26.86 -4.57 -8.59
C PHE A 38 25.69 -3.56 -8.47
N ILE A 39 25.61 -2.59 -9.40
CA ILE A 39 24.48 -1.65 -9.43
C ILE A 39 23.15 -2.39 -9.65
N PHE A 40 23.11 -3.32 -10.62
CA PHE A 40 21.90 -4.12 -10.86
C PHE A 40 21.54 -5.02 -9.69
N PHE A 41 22.53 -5.56 -8.98
CA PHE A 41 22.30 -6.31 -7.75
C PHE A 41 21.66 -5.45 -6.65
N VAL A 42 22.15 -4.22 -6.45
CA VAL A 42 21.54 -3.27 -5.48
C VAL A 42 20.10 -2.94 -5.87
N LEU A 43 19.83 -2.72 -7.16
CA LEU A 43 18.47 -2.51 -7.66
C LEU A 43 17.58 -3.74 -7.44
N LEU A 44 18.08 -4.95 -7.65
CA LEU A 44 17.36 -6.19 -7.37
C LEU A 44 16.99 -6.29 -5.88
N VAL A 45 17.94 -6.01 -4.98
CA VAL A 45 17.67 -5.99 -3.53
C VAL A 45 16.57 -4.98 -3.19
N PHE A 46 16.60 -3.79 -3.81
CA PHE A 46 15.58 -2.78 -3.63
C PHE A 46 14.20 -3.25 -4.12
N VAL A 47 14.12 -3.90 -5.29
CA VAL A 47 12.88 -4.47 -5.83
C VAL A 47 12.32 -5.54 -4.88
N ILE A 48 13.14 -6.44 -4.38
CA ILE A 48 12.72 -7.47 -3.41
C ILE A 48 12.21 -6.82 -2.13
N GLN A 49 12.89 -5.79 -1.63
CA GLN A 49 12.47 -5.03 -0.45
C GLN A 49 11.12 -4.34 -0.67
N PHE A 50 10.89 -3.76 -1.85
CA PHE A 50 9.64 -3.07 -2.19
C PHE A 50 8.43 -4.01 -2.17
N PHE A 51 8.59 -5.22 -2.69
CA PHE A 51 7.52 -6.22 -2.76
C PHE A 51 7.44 -7.13 -1.52
N ARG A 52 8.16 -6.82 -0.43
CA ARG A 52 8.04 -7.61 0.80
C ARG A 52 6.66 -7.44 1.44
N ASP A 53 6.10 -8.53 1.94
CA ASP A 53 4.84 -8.53 2.70
C ASP A 53 4.95 -9.41 3.96
N PRO A 54 5.73 -8.97 4.95
CA PRO A 54 5.89 -9.74 6.18
C PRO A 54 4.58 -9.80 6.97
N PRO A 55 4.37 -10.86 7.77
CA PRO A 55 3.24 -10.95 8.67
C PRO A 55 3.27 -9.79 9.68
N ARG A 56 2.12 -9.13 9.88
CA ARG A 56 1.97 -8.03 10.82
C ARG A 56 1.28 -8.50 12.09
N ALA A 57 1.72 -7.97 13.23
CA ALA A 57 1.04 -8.18 14.48
C ALA A 57 -0.34 -7.50 14.44
N ILE A 58 -1.39 -8.26 14.75
CA ILE A 58 -2.75 -7.75 14.88
C ILE A 58 -2.98 -7.40 16.34
N SER A 59 -3.47 -6.20 16.62
CA SER A 59 -3.86 -5.80 17.96
C SER A 59 -4.91 -6.76 18.52
N GLN A 60 -4.73 -7.15 19.77
CA GLN A 60 -5.70 -7.95 20.53
C GLN A 60 -6.71 -7.08 21.29
N THR A 61 -6.59 -5.75 21.21
CA THR A 61 -7.51 -4.82 21.85
C THR A 61 -8.88 -4.92 21.18
N PRO A 62 -9.96 -5.15 21.92
CA PRO A 62 -11.31 -5.12 21.38
C PRO A 62 -11.59 -3.79 20.68
N HIS A 63 -12.38 -3.82 19.61
CA HIS A 63 -12.82 -2.62 18.86
C HIS A 63 -11.67 -1.80 18.24
N SER A 64 -10.49 -2.40 18.06
CA SER A 64 -9.35 -1.69 17.47
C SER A 64 -9.47 -1.59 15.96
N VAL A 65 -9.29 -0.38 15.43
CA VAL A 65 -9.10 -0.12 14.00
C VAL A 65 -7.59 -0.01 13.74
N LEU A 66 -7.08 -0.84 12.84
CA LEU A 66 -5.67 -0.90 12.52
C LEU A 66 -5.31 0.09 11.40
N SER A 67 -4.04 0.44 11.28
CA SER A 67 -3.58 1.16 10.09
C SER A 67 -3.66 0.25 8.87
N GLY A 68 -4.31 0.70 7.81
CA GLY A 68 -4.34 -0.01 6.53
C GLY A 68 -3.00 0.00 5.80
N ALA A 69 -2.11 0.92 6.12
CA ALA A 69 -0.83 1.15 5.47
C ALA A 69 0.31 1.17 6.49
N ASP A 70 1.51 0.79 6.05
CA ASP A 70 2.75 0.95 6.79
C ASP A 70 3.34 2.33 6.47
N GLY A 71 3.49 3.19 7.48
CA GLY A 71 3.96 4.55 7.23
C GLY A 71 3.84 5.47 8.43
N ARG A 72 3.90 6.77 8.16
CA ARG A 72 3.82 7.81 9.17
C ARG A 72 2.46 8.51 9.10
N ILE A 73 1.76 8.64 10.23
CA ILE A 73 0.57 9.48 10.31
C ILE A 73 0.99 10.93 10.10
N CYS A 74 0.44 11.57 9.07
CA CYS A 74 0.73 12.96 8.72
C CYS A 74 -0.45 13.89 9.02
N LYS A 75 -1.69 13.37 9.13
CA LYS A 75 -2.87 14.18 9.36
C LYS A 75 -3.92 13.42 10.16
N VAL A 76 -4.51 14.10 11.15
CA VAL A 76 -5.67 13.62 11.90
C VAL A 76 -6.63 14.81 12.02
N GLN A 77 -7.81 14.69 11.46
CA GLN A 77 -8.81 15.77 11.50
C GLN A 77 -10.24 15.24 11.35
N LYS A 78 -11.21 16.00 11.83
CA LYS A 78 -12.61 15.76 11.51
C LYS A 78 -12.94 16.32 10.14
N VAL A 79 -13.61 15.53 9.33
CA VAL A 79 -14.03 15.91 7.98
C VAL A 79 -15.42 15.37 7.69
N GLU A 80 -16.14 16.02 6.80
CA GLU A 80 -17.30 15.42 6.18
C GLU A 80 -16.81 14.42 5.11
N ASN A 81 -17.17 13.15 5.29
CA ASN A 81 -16.80 12.10 4.35
C ASN A 81 -17.62 12.28 3.06
N PRO A 82 -16.98 12.52 1.89
CA PRO A 82 -17.69 12.79 0.64
C PRO A 82 -18.48 11.58 0.10
N TYR A 83 -18.25 10.40 0.64
CA TYR A 83 -18.90 9.15 0.21
C TYR A 83 -20.11 8.81 1.09
N THR A 84 -20.08 9.19 2.36
CA THR A 84 -21.14 8.86 3.35
C THR A 84 -21.95 10.09 3.76
N GLY A 85 -21.46 11.32 3.52
CA GLY A 85 -22.06 12.57 3.96
C GLY A 85 -22.05 12.75 5.48
N LYS A 86 -21.25 11.99 6.21
CA LYS A 86 -21.15 12.02 7.68
C LYS A 86 -19.87 12.68 8.14
N GLU A 87 -19.90 13.30 9.33
CA GLU A 87 -18.69 13.75 10.00
C GLU A 87 -17.93 12.54 10.54
N GLU A 88 -16.68 12.38 10.08
CA GLU A 88 -15.81 11.26 10.42
C GLU A 88 -14.39 11.76 10.77
N ILE A 89 -13.60 10.91 11.45
CA ILE A 89 -12.19 11.20 11.69
C ILE A 89 -11.37 10.68 10.52
N LEU A 90 -10.72 11.58 9.80
CA LEU A 90 -9.74 11.26 8.77
C LEU A 90 -8.37 11.07 9.39
N ILE A 91 -7.77 9.91 9.17
CA ILE A 91 -6.38 9.61 9.51
C ILE A 91 -5.63 9.36 8.21
N SER A 92 -4.67 10.24 7.88
CA SER A 92 -3.85 10.10 6.68
C SER A 92 -2.49 9.54 7.05
N THR A 93 -2.09 8.49 6.34
CA THR A 93 -0.79 7.83 6.50
C THR A 93 0.03 8.01 5.22
N PHE A 94 1.22 8.59 5.35
CA PHE A 94 2.17 8.74 4.26
C PHE A 94 3.14 7.55 4.24
N MET A 95 3.30 6.93 3.08
CA MET A 95 4.25 5.86 2.84
C MET A 95 5.40 6.36 1.96
N ASN A 96 6.64 6.08 2.32
CA ASN A 96 7.81 6.28 1.47
C ASN A 96 8.20 4.96 0.78
N VAL A 97 9.11 5.01 -0.17
CA VAL A 97 9.54 3.85 -0.98
C VAL A 97 10.17 2.70 -0.17
N PHE A 98 10.56 2.95 1.09
CA PHE A 98 11.14 1.94 1.99
C PHE A 98 10.10 1.26 2.88
N ASN A 99 8.88 1.80 2.95
CA ASN A 99 7.79 1.19 3.70
C ASN A 99 7.25 -0.07 2.98
N ILE A 100 6.42 -0.83 3.67
CA ILE A 100 5.73 -1.97 3.07
C ILE A 100 4.55 -1.44 2.26
N HIS A 101 4.50 -1.74 0.96
CA HIS A 101 3.48 -1.21 0.04
C HIS A 101 2.22 -2.09 -0.05
N SER A 102 2.23 -3.28 0.55
CA SER A 102 1.00 -4.06 0.68
C SER A 102 0.09 -3.44 1.72
N ASN A 103 -1.09 -3.02 1.30
CA ASN A 103 -2.11 -2.47 2.18
C ASN A 103 -3.05 -3.57 2.66
N ARG A 104 -3.65 -3.36 3.83
CA ARG A 104 -4.57 -4.32 4.46
C ARG A 104 -5.82 -3.62 4.94
N SER A 105 -6.92 -4.38 5.02
CA SER A 105 -8.13 -3.86 5.64
C SER A 105 -7.86 -3.45 7.09
N PRO A 106 -8.24 -2.21 7.48
CA PRO A 106 -8.06 -1.74 8.86
C PRO A 106 -8.99 -2.43 9.85
N ILE A 107 -10.07 -3.05 9.37
CA ILE A 107 -11.08 -3.70 10.18
C ILE A 107 -11.65 -4.92 9.43
N GLY A 108 -12.15 -5.91 10.19
CA GLY A 108 -12.93 -7.00 9.61
C GLY A 108 -14.31 -6.52 9.17
N GLY A 109 -14.80 -7.02 8.04
CA GLY A 109 -16.11 -6.62 7.54
C GLY A 109 -16.34 -7.02 6.09
N THR A 110 -17.40 -6.48 5.50
CA THR A 110 -17.79 -6.72 4.10
C THR A 110 -17.63 -5.43 3.30
N VAL A 111 -17.07 -5.52 2.10
CA VAL A 111 -16.99 -4.39 1.18
C VAL A 111 -18.41 -4.04 0.72
N GLU A 112 -18.86 -2.84 1.04
CA GLU A 112 -20.18 -2.32 0.69
C GLU A 112 -20.17 -1.56 -0.65
N ALA A 113 -19.14 -0.74 -0.86
CA ALA A 113 -18.98 0.05 -2.08
C ALA A 113 -17.51 0.33 -2.39
N ILE A 114 -17.22 0.52 -3.67
CA ILE A 114 -15.92 0.95 -4.17
C ILE A 114 -16.14 2.15 -5.08
N TYR A 115 -15.43 3.24 -4.82
CA TYR A 115 -15.49 4.48 -5.60
C TYR A 115 -14.12 4.77 -6.19
N TYR A 116 -14.02 4.66 -7.49
CA TYR A 116 -12.82 5.03 -8.22
C TYR A 116 -12.98 6.43 -8.83
N LYS A 117 -12.02 7.30 -8.56
CA LYS A 117 -11.96 8.64 -9.14
C LYS A 117 -10.64 8.77 -9.92
N PRO A 118 -10.68 8.89 -11.25
CA PRO A 118 -9.49 9.18 -12.03
C PRO A 118 -8.95 10.56 -11.68
N GLY A 119 -7.62 10.74 -11.74
CA GLY A 119 -6.98 11.98 -11.36
C GLY A 119 -5.56 12.10 -11.85
N LYS A 120 -4.84 13.09 -11.30
CA LYS A 120 -3.42 13.34 -11.58
C LYS A 120 -2.52 12.48 -10.70
N PHE A 121 -1.23 12.48 -11.00
CA PHE A 121 -0.19 11.81 -10.23
C PHE A 121 0.78 12.85 -9.64
N LEU A 122 0.24 13.73 -8.78
CA LEU A 122 1.04 14.72 -8.08
C LEU A 122 1.76 14.08 -6.90
N ASN A 123 2.93 14.63 -6.55
CA ASN A 123 3.65 14.18 -5.37
C ASN A 123 2.75 14.28 -4.13
N ALA A 124 2.69 13.19 -3.35
CA ALA A 124 1.83 13.06 -2.18
C ALA A 124 2.14 14.08 -1.05
N ASP A 125 3.33 14.69 -1.06
CA ASP A 125 3.71 15.77 -0.13
C ASP A 125 2.99 17.10 -0.42
N LEU A 126 2.36 17.25 -1.58
CA LEU A 126 1.65 18.47 -1.93
C LEU A 126 0.22 18.44 -1.38
N ASP A 127 -0.22 19.53 -0.74
CA ASP A 127 -1.60 19.68 -0.22
C ASP A 127 -2.66 19.44 -1.29
N LYS A 128 -2.37 19.83 -2.54
CA LYS A 128 -3.24 19.65 -3.70
C LYS A 128 -3.34 18.18 -4.15
N ALA A 129 -2.36 17.33 -3.83
CA ALA A 129 -2.35 15.93 -4.23
C ALA A 129 -3.58 15.17 -3.69
N SER A 130 -4.01 15.49 -2.48
CA SER A 130 -5.17 14.87 -1.85
C SER A 130 -6.49 15.14 -2.57
N MET A 131 -6.58 16.20 -3.38
CA MET A 131 -7.80 16.59 -4.10
C MET A 131 -7.77 16.22 -5.58
N GLU A 132 -6.61 16.30 -6.23
CA GLU A 132 -6.44 16.15 -7.68
C GLU A 132 -5.91 14.78 -8.11
N ASN A 133 -5.28 14.03 -7.20
CA ASN A 133 -4.76 12.71 -7.53
C ASN A 133 -5.85 11.67 -7.72
N GLU A 134 -5.50 10.68 -8.52
CA GLU A 134 -6.26 9.44 -8.65
C GLU A 134 -6.54 8.84 -7.27
N ARG A 135 -7.77 8.40 -7.07
CA ARG A 135 -8.21 7.89 -5.76
C ARG A 135 -9.09 6.67 -5.92
N ASN A 136 -8.84 5.68 -5.10
CA ASN A 136 -9.74 4.54 -4.91
C ASN A 136 -10.22 4.53 -3.46
N ALA A 137 -11.52 4.64 -3.23
CA ALA A 137 -12.12 4.60 -1.91
C ALA A 137 -12.99 3.35 -1.76
N ILE A 138 -12.79 2.62 -0.68
CA ILE A 138 -13.48 1.37 -0.35
C ILE A 138 -14.24 1.59 0.95
N ILE A 139 -15.55 1.39 0.93
CA ILE A 139 -16.38 1.41 2.14
C ILE A 139 -16.51 -0.02 2.67
N ILE A 140 -16.09 -0.22 3.91
CA ILE A 140 -16.16 -1.51 4.60
C ILE A 140 -17.22 -1.38 5.69
N LYS A 141 -18.26 -2.20 5.61
CA LYS A 141 -19.26 -2.35 6.66
C LYS A 141 -18.74 -3.36 7.68
N SER A 142 -18.59 -2.91 8.91
CA SER A 142 -18.21 -3.74 10.06
C SER A 142 -19.26 -3.68 11.16
N ASP A 143 -19.14 -4.54 12.16
CA ASP A 143 -20.01 -4.55 13.34
C ASP A 143 -19.84 -3.26 14.19
N GLU A 144 -18.69 -2.60 14.07
CA GLU A 144 -18.34 -1.35 14.76
C GLU A 144 -18.80 -0.08 14.00
N GLY A 145 -19.36 -0.25 12.83
CA GLY A 145 -19.76 0.82 11.92
C GLY A 145 -18.97 0.84 10.60
N PRO A 146 -19.33 1.71 9.67
CA PRO A 146 -18.66 1.80 8.39
C PRO A 146 -17.28 2.47 8.52
N VAL A 147 -16.29 1.90 7.82
CA VAL A 147 -14.95 2.48 7.69
C VAL A 147 -14.65 2.71 6.21
N THR A 148 -14.27 3.94 5.87
CA THR A 148 -13.86 4.29 4.51
C THR A 148 -12.33 4.25 4.42
N VAL A 149 -11.80 3.40 3.54
CA VAL A 149 -10.37 3.34 3.24
C VAL A 149 -10.16 4.00 1.89
N SER A 150 -9.35 5.06 1.84
CA SER A 150 -9.08 5.79 0.61
C SER A 150 -7.59 5.74 0.29
N TYR A 151 -7.27 5.22 -0.88
CA TYR A 151 -5.91 5.20 -1.42
C TYR A 151 -5.76 6.30 -2.45
N THR A 152 -4.67 7.05 -2.34
CA THR A 152 -4.29 8.06 -3.34
C THR A 152 -3.03 7.53 -4.02
N HIS A 153 -3.13 7.16 -5.29
CA HIS A 153 -2.07 6.47 -6.01
C HIS A 153 -1.07 7.43 -6.64
N LEU A 154 0.22 7.12 -6.44
CA LEU A 154 1.25 7.31 -7.45
C LEU A 154 1.29 5.96 -8.20
N ARG A 155 0.90 5.95 -9.46
CA ARG A 155 0.74 4.79 -10.35
C ARG A 155 1.54 3.55 -9.94
N ALA A 156 0.96 2.65 -9.15
CA ALA A 156 1.30 1.25 -9.20
C ALA A 156 0.26 0.61 -10.14
N HIS A 157 0.70 -0.14 -11.14
CA HIS A 157 -0.20 -0.87 -12.00
C HIS A 157 -0.99 -1.86 -11.15
N GLU A 158 -2.27 -1.53 -10.92
CA GLU A 158 -3.23 -2.53 -10.48
C GLU A 158 -3.66 -3.29 -11.75
N THR A 159 -3.28 -4.54 -11.81
CA THR A 159 -3.87 -5.54 -12.69
C THR A 159 -4.89 -6.34 -11.90
#